data_2b769ab29798b9da7e42d3364301950f
#
_entry.id   2b769ab29798b9da7e42d3364301950f
#
_cell.length_a   1.000
_cell.length_b   1.000
_cell.length_c   1.000
_cell.angle_alpha   90.00
_cell.angle_beta   90.00
_cell.angle_gamma   90.00
#
_symmetry.space_group_name_H-M   'P 1'
#
loop_
_entity.id
_entity.type
_entity.pdbx_description
1 polymer ?
#
loop_
_entity_poly.entity_id
_entity_poly.type
_entity_poly.pdbx_seq_one_letter_code
_entity_poly.pdbx_strand_id
1 'polypeptide(L)'
;MSSDDAATPEETAAEADDAVDDGPPARYDRLERHPTPGGRNSLRYWTDAKSPATVALNYLVVWLIRVSPSLRLKSWLLRRLGATVGAGVSWGLEATPDVFWPERIAVGDDVIVGYDSVLLCHEFLQDEYRLGDVVVGDRAMLGANVTVLPGVHIGADAQVAANSLVADDVPPGTTVAGVPAEPVARDGSTDERSDDDAGE
;
A
#
# COMPACT_ATOMS: atom_id res chain seq x y z
N MET A 1 15.69 -68.28 27.77
CA MET A 1 16.66 -67.20 27.59
C MET A 1 15.99 -66.23 26.66
N SER A 2 15.56 -65.17 27.24
CA SER A 2 14.74 -64.12 26.63
C SER A 2 15.47 -63.37 25.54
N SER A 3 14.83 -63.11 24.46
CA SER A 3 15.12 -62.09 23.46
C SER A 3 13.95 -61.10 23.48
N ASP A 4 14.28 -59.92 24.04
CA ASP A 4 13.38 -58.76 24.03
C ASP A 4 13.34 -58.17 22.63
N ASP A 5 12.14 -58.16 22.08
CA ASP A 5 11.79 -57.54 20.82
C ASP A 5 11.33 -56.12 21.13
N ALA A 6 12.20 -55.14 20.88
CA ALA A 6 11.91 -53.74 21.07
C ALA A 6 11.26 -53.20 19.77
N ALA A 7 9.96 -53.02 19.83
CA ALA A 7 9.21 -52.29 18.79
C ALA A 7 9.58 -50.83 18.75
N THR A 8 10.01 -50.37 17.57
CA THR A 8 10.18 -48.98 17.21
C THR A 8 8.79 -48.33 17.00
N PRO A 9 8.52 -47.15 17.54
CA PRO A 9 7.29 -46.41 17.19
C PRO A 9 7.44 -45.80 15.79
N GLU A 10 6.54 -46.19 14.92
CA GLU A 10 6.31 -45.53 13.64
C GLU A 10 5.86 -44.08 13.90
N GLU A 11 6.72 -43.16 13.44
CA GLU A 11 6.47 -41.75 13.40
C GLU A 11 5.45 -41.44 12.29
N THR A 12 4.18 -41.31 12.67
CA THR A 12 3.11 -40.82 11.81
C THR A 12 3.42 -39.34 11.54
N ALA A 13 4.07 -39.09 10.39
CA ALA A 13 4.13 -37.76 9.81
C ALA A 13 2.68 -37.35 9.47
N ALA A 14 2.15 -36.43 10.26
CA ALA A 14 0.94 -35.70 9.90
C ALA A 14 1.24 -34.90 8.64
N GLU A 15 0.62 -35.27 7.53
CA GLU A 15 0.50 -34.45 6.33
C GLU A 15 -0.23 -33.17 6.75
N ALA A 16 0.51 -32.07 6.79
CA ALA A 16 -0.10 -30.76 6.88
C ALA A 16 -0.86 -30.56 5.56
N ASP A 17 -2.17 -30.59 5.67
CA ASP A 17 -3.10 -30.18 4.62
C ASP A 17 -2.81 -28.70 4.33
N ASP A 18 -2.06 -28.42 3.25
CA ASP A 18 -1.86 -27.10 2.71
C ASP A 18 -3.22 -26.60 2.20
N ALA A 19 -4.02 -26.05 3.12
CA ALA A 19 -5.22 -25.30 2.77
C ALA A 19 -4.77 -24.18 1.83
N VAL A 20 -5.10 -24.29 0.55
CA VAL A 20 -4.94 -23.23 -0.43
C VAL A 20 -5.72 -22.03 0.09
N ASP A 21 -5.02 -20.99 0.46
CA ASP A 21 -5.61 -19.71 0.85
C ASP A 21 -6.28 -19.10 -0.40
N ASP A 22 -7.60 -19.27 -0.52
CA ASP A 22 -8.43 -18.70 -1.59
C ASP A 22 -8.63 -17.16 -1.41
N GLY A 23 -7.83 -16.51 -0.57
CA GLY A 23 -7.79 -15.07 -0.42
C GLY A 23 -7.32 -14.34 -1.70
N PRO A 24 -7.55 -13.03 -1.81
CA PRO A 24 -7.02 -12.26 -2.94
C PRO A 24 -5.49 -12.41 -2.99
N PRO A 25 -4.90 -12.48 -4.20
CA PRO A 25 -3.47 -12.72 -4.35
C PRO A 25 -2.67 -11.73 -3.51
N ALA A 26 -1.69 -12.24 -2.79
CA ALA A 26 -0.81 -11.42 -1.98
C ALA A 26 -0.11 -10.36 -2.84
N ARG A 27 0.32 -9.24 -2.24
CA ARG A 27 1.02 -8.15 -2.92
C ARG A 27 2.08 -8.67 -3.91
N TYR A 28 2.90 -9.65 -3.48
CA TYR A 28 4.01 -10.17 -4.28
C TYR A 28 3.58 -10.88 -5.57
N ASP A 29 2.39 -11.47 -5.61
CA ASP A 29 1.86 -12.16 -6.79
C ASP A 29 1.38 -11.17 -7.87
N ARG A 30 1.13 -9.92 -7.48
CA ARG A 30 0.72 -8.82 -8.36
C ARG A 30 1.89 -7.99 -8.89
N LEU A 31 3.13 -8.27 -8.43
CA LEU A 31 4.30 -7.53 -8.89
C LEU A 31 4.80 -8.05 -10.23
N GLU A 32 4.84 -7.18 -11.21
CA GLU A 32 5.53 -7.42 -12.48
C GLU A 32 7.04 -7.30 -12.26
N ARG A 33 7.79 -8.38 -12.54
CA ARG A 33 9.24 -8.43 -12.35
C ARG A 33 9.96 -8.21 -13.67
N HIS A 34 10.91 -7.29 -13.69
CA HIS A 34 11.69 -6.91 -14.84
C HIS A 34 13.19 -7.08 -14.55
N PRO A 35 13.80 -8.22 -14.95
CA PRO A 35 15.24 -8.43 -14.80
C PRO A 35 16.05 -7.36 -15.55
N THR A 36 17.16 -6.95 -14.99
CA THR A 36 18.10 -6.01 -15.63
C THR A 36 19.33 -6.74 -16.14
N PRO A 37 20.11 -6.15 -17.09
CA PRO A 37 21.25 -6.83 -17.70
C PRO A 37 22.37 -7.26 -16.74
N GLY A 38 22.33 -6.80 -15.46
CA GLY A 38 23.36 -7.11 -14.48
C GLY A 38 24.60 -6.21 -14.55
N GLY A 39 25.55 -6.44 -13.62
CA GLY A 39 26.77 -5.63 -13.51
C GLY A 39 26.62 -4.31 -12.79
N ARG A 40 25.39 -3.81 -12.59
CA ARG A 40 25.04 -2.61 -11.81
C ARG A 40 23.64 -2.79 -11.21
N ASN A 41 23.31 -2.05 -10.15
CA ASN A 41 21.95 -2.06 -9.60
C ASN A 41 20.92 -1.56 -10.63
N SER A 42 19.69 -2.03 -10.49
CA SER A 42 18.63 -1.80 -11.48
C SER A 42 18.31 -0.32 -11.72
N LEU A 43 18.47 0.54 -10.71
CA LEU A 43 18.23 1.98 -10.86
C LEU A 43 19.16 2.62 -11.90
N ARG A 44 20.32 2.05 -12.18
CA ARG A 44 21.22 2.56 -13.24
C ARG A 44 20.66 2.35 -14.66
N TYR A 45 19.65 1.49 -14.80
CA TYR A 45 18.97 1.17 -16.06
C TYR A 45 17.58 1.81 -16.15
N TRP A 46 17.25 2.78 -15.29
CA TRP A 46 15.92 3.42 -15.26
C TRP A 46 15.53 4.05 -16.62
N THR A 47 16.51 4.51 -17.41
CA THR A 47 16.28 5.09 -18.73
C THR A 47 15.82 4.08 -19.78
N ASP A 48 16.07 2.81 -19.53
CA ASP A 48 15.59 1.70 -20.37
C ASP A 48 14.17 1.30 -19.96
N ALA A 49 13.83 1.48 -18.66
CA ALA A 49 12.53 1.16 -18.11
C ALA A 49 11.46 2.24 -18.42
N LYS A 50 11.84 3.53 -18.39
CA LYS A 50 10.94 4.65 -18.66
C LYS A 50 11.68 5.79 -19.39
N SER A 51 11.00 6.45 -20.33
CA SER A 51 11.58 7.58 -21.06
C SER A 51 12.01 8.70 -20.11
N PRO A 52 13.25 9.21 -20.19
CA PRO A 52 13.73 10.32 -19.37
C PRO A 52 12.87 11.57 -19.48
N ALA A 53 12.35 11.87 -20.68
CA ALA A 53 11.49 13.03 -20.90
C ALA A 53 10.16 12.89 -20.13
N THR A 54 9.59 11.67 -20.12
CA THR A 54 8.38 11.37 -19.36
C THR A 54 8.63 11.51 -17.85
N VAL A 55 9.73 10.95 -17.34
CA VAL A 55 10.06 11.04 -15.91
C VAL A 55 10.30 12.50 -15.50
N ALA A 56 11.00 13.30 -16.33
CA ALA A 56 11.21 14.72 -16.07
C ALA A 56 9.88 15.51 -16.04
N LEU A 57 8.96 15.24 -16.97
CA LEU A 57 7.64 15.85 -16.97
C LEU A 57 6.84 15.43 -15.73
N ASN A 58 6.79 14.15 -15.44
CA ASN A 58 6.10 13.62 -14.25
C ASN A 58 6.66 14.27 -12.99
N TYR A 59 7.99 14.36 -12.86
CA TYR A 59 8.65 15.00 -11.71
C TYR A 59 8.21 16.45 -11.52
N LEU A 60 8.17 17.25 -12.58
CA LEU A 60 7.71 18.63 -12.52
C LEU A 60 6.24 18.75 -12.08
N VAL A 61 5.39 17.88 -12.61
CA VAL A 61 3.96 17.86 -12.25
C VAL A 61 3.78 17.37 -10.82
N VAL A 62 4.47 16.31 -10.41
CA VAL A 62 4.43 15.80 -9.03
C VAL A 62 4.97 16.85 -8.04
N TRP A 63 6.03 17.58 -8.39
CA TRP A 63 6.51 18.70 -7.58
C TRP A 63 5.40 19.76 -7.37
N LEU A 64 4.68 20.11 -8.43
CA LEU A 64 3.55 21.06 -8.34
C LEU A 64 2.41 20.50 -7.49
N ILE A 65 2.11 19.21 -7.60
CA ILE A 65 1.12 18.51 -6.76
C ILE A 65 1.50 18.62 -5.28
N ARG A 66 2.75 18.36 -4.95
CA ARG A 66 3.25 18.38 -3.57
C ARG A 66 3.06 19.74 -2.90
N VAL A 67 3.46 20.82 -3.57
CA VAL A 67 3.45 22.18 -3.00
C VAL A 67 2.12 22.91 -3.13
N SER A 68 1.20 22.45 -3.97
CA SER A 68 -0.08 23.11 -4.20
C SER A 68 -1.04 22.92 -3.02
N PRO A 69 -1.69 23.96 -2.51
CA PRO A 69 -2.77 23.83 -1.53
C PRO A 69 -4.12 23.44 -2.14
N SER A 70 -4.25 23.45 -3.47
CA SER A 70 -5.53 23.21 -4.16
C SER A 70 -5.79 21.74 -4.38
N LEU A 71 -6.71 21.14 -3.63
CA LEU A 71 -7.11 19.74 -3.77
C LEU A 71 -7.62 19.41 -5.17
N ARG A 72 -8.39 20.33 -5.77
CA ARG A 72 -8.93 20.17 -7.14
C ARG A 72 -7.82 20.14 -8.19
N LEU A 73 -6.82 21.04 -8.06
CA LEU A 73 -5.68 21.07 -8.97
C LEU A 73 -4.85 19.79 -8.85
N LYS A 74 -4.59 19.33 -7.64
CA LYS A 74 -3.84 18.07 -7.39
C LYS A 74 -4.52 16.89 -8.09
N SER A 75 -5.82 16.68 -7.84
CA SER A 75 -6.58 15.60 -8.46
C SER A 75 -6.62 15.72 -9.98
N TRP A 76 -6.76 16.93 -10.52
CA TRP A 76 -6.75 17.16 -11.96
C TRP A 76 -5.38 16.84 -12.58
N LEU A 77 -4.30 17.27 -11.96
CA LEU A 77 -2.93 16.98 -12.40
C LEU A 77 -2.64 15.48 -12.38
N LEU A 78 -3.02 14.78 -11.31
CA LEU A 78 -2.84 13.32 -11.21
C LEU A 78 -3.57 12.58 -12.32
N ARG A 79 -4.82 12.94 -12.61
CA ARG A 79 -5.56 12.36 -13.74
C ARG A 79 -4.87 12.65 -15.09
N ARG A 80 -4.18 13.80 -15.24
CA ARG A 80 -3.39 14.12 -16.45
C ARG A 80 -2.11 13.28 -16.56
N LEU A 81 -1.56 12.81 -15.44
CA LEU A 81 -0.47 11.85 -15.41
C LEU A 81 -0.93 10.39 -15.63
N GLY A 82 -2.24 10.15 -15.80
CA GLY A 82 -2.81 8.83 -16.05
C GLY A 82 -3.36 8.12 -14.82
N ALA A 83 -3.21 8.68 -13.61
CA ALA A 83 -3.78 8.09 -12.40
C ALA A 83 -5.31 8.11 -12.43
N THR A 84 -5.94 7.07 -11.88
CA THR A 84 -7.37 7.05 -11.59
C THR A 84 -7.61 7.72 -10.25
N VAL A 85 -8.39 8.79 -10.20
CA VAL A 85 -8.69 9.53 -8.97
C VAL A 85 -10.17 9.83 -8.91
N GLY A 86 -10.83 9.37 -7.87
CA GLY A 86 -12.25 9.54 -7.61
C GLY A 86 -12.66 10.98 -7.28
N ALA A 87 -13.91 11.18 -6.97
CA ALA A 87 -14.45 12.46 -6.51
C ALA A 87 -14.08 12.72 -5.05
N GLY A 88 -14.00 13.98 -4.63
CA GLY A 88 -13.82 14.35 -3.22
C GLY A 88 -12.43 14.05 -2.61
N VAL A 89 -11.50 13.48 -3.38
CA VAL A 89 -10.18 13.09 -2.84
C VAL A 89 -9.40 14.28 -2.29
N SER A 90 -8.91 14.14 -1.08
CA SER A 90 -8.12 15.13 -0.35
C SER A 90 -6.66 14.73 -0.25
N TRP A 91 -5.80 15.35 -1.05
CA TRP A 91 -4.34 15.16 -1.01
C TRP A 91 -3.69 16.17 -0.07
N GLY A 92 -3.04 15.68 0.99
CA GLY A 92 -2.22 16.50 1.89
C GLY A 92 -1.11 17.26 1.15
N LEU A 93 -0.56 18.30 1.79
CA LEU A 93 0.67 18.92 1.30
C LEU A 93 1.80 17.89 1.38
N GLU A 94 2.78 18.00 0.50
CA GLU A 94 3.94 17.11 0.36
C GLU A 94 3.57 15.64 0.04
N ALA A 95 2.30 15.23 0.01
CA ALA A 95 1.93 13.90 -0.43
C ALA A 95 2.48 13.62 -1.83
N THR A 96 3.25 12.56 -1.97
CA THR A 96 4.08 12.24 -3.12
C THR A 96 3.57 10.98 -3.83
N PRO A 97 2.86 11.12 -4.96
CA PRO A 97 2.56 9.98 -5.84
C PRO A 97 3.82 9.53 -6.57
N ASP A 98 3.80 8.28 -7.07
CA ASP A 98 4.90 7.74 -7.86
C ASP A 98 5.29 8.68 -9.03
N VAL A 99 6.59 8.94 -9.18
CA VAL A 99 7.12 9.83 -10.22
C VAL A 99 7.30 9.09 -11.55
N PHE A 100 7.67 7.81 -11.48
CA PHE A 100 7.94 7.00 -12.67
C PHE A 100 6.65 6.48 -13.31
N TRP A 101 5.75 5.90 -12.50
CA TRP A 101 4.51 5.25 -12.95
C TRP A 101 3.27 5.78 -12.20
N PRO A 102 2.99 7.10 -12.25
CA PRO A 102 1.79 7.66 -11.60
C PRO A 102 0.49 7.07 -12.14
N GLU A 103 0.50 6.57 -13.38
CA GLU A 103 -0.62 5.90 -14.03
C GLU A 103 -1.05 4.58 -13.36
N ARG A 104 -0.21 4.03 -12.48
CA ARG A 104 -0.50 2.81 -11.69
C ARG A 104 -1.17 3.10 -10.35
N ILE A 105 -1.52 4.35 -10.10
CA ILE A 105 -2.25 4.75 -8.89
C ILE A 105 -3.75 4.82 -9.20
N ALA A 106 -4.54 4.10 -8.39
CA ALA A 106 -6.00 4.19 -8.40
C ALA A 106 -6.50 4.55 -7.00
N VAL A 107 -7.21 5.66 -6.89
CA VAL A 107 -7.78 6.16 -5.62
C VAL A 107 -9.28 6.38 -5.82
N GLY A 108 -10.09 5.79 -4.94
CA GLY A 108 -11.54 5.89 -4.95
C GLY A 108 -12.09 7.25 -4.53
N ASP A 109 -13.37 7.31 -4.26
CA ASP A 109 -14.06 8.54 -3.85
C ASP A 109 -13.80 8.89 -2.38
N ASP A 110 -13.76 10.18 -2.05
CA ASP A 110 -13.64 10.73 -0.70
C ASP A 110 -12.46 10.20 0.13
N VAL A 111 -11.37 9.77 -0.53
CA VAL A 111 -10.14 9.31 0.13
C VAL A 111 -9.36 10.50 0.69
N ILE A 112 -8.77 10.32 1.87
CA ILE A 112 -7.83 11.26 2.48
C ILE A 112 -6.42 10.67 2.40
N VAL A 113 -5.51 11.37 1.70
CA VAL A 113 -4.07 11.08 1.72
C VAL A 113 -3.38 12.14 2.58
N GLY A 114 -2.82 11.72 3.70
CA GLY A 114 -2.22 12.59 4.70
C GLY A 114 -0.97 13.34 4.21
N TYR A 115 -0.53 14.31 5.01
CA TYR A 115 0.68 15.10 4.77
C TYR A 115 1.90 14.17 4.58
N ASP A 116 2.74 14.47 3.58
CA ASP A 116 4.01 13.79 3.28
C ASP A 116 3.90 12.24 3.14
N SER A 117 2.74 11.74 2.75
CA SER A 117 2.56 10.32 2.47
C SER A 117 3.06 10.00 1.06
N VAL A 118 3.62 8.80 0.88
CA VAL A 118 4.25 8.36 -0.36
C VAL A 118 3.54 7.11 -0.89
N LEU A 119 3.10 7.14 -2.15
CA LEU A 119 2.52 6.00 -2.85
C LEU A 119 3.49 5.54 -3.93
N LEU A 120 4.10 4.37 -3.74
CA LEU A 120 5.09 3.79 -4.66
C LEU A 120 4.45 2.72 -5.53
N CYS A 121 4.66 2.82 -6.83
CA CYS A 121 4.24 1.80 -7.80
C CYS A 121 5.43 1.02 -8.37
N HIS A 122 6.64 1.27 -7.88
CA HIS A 122 7.85 0.59 -8.31
C HIS A 122 8.86 0.37 -7.17
N GLU A 123 9.69 -0.64 -7.33
CA GLU A 123 10.86 -0.95 -6.51
C GLU A 123 12.06 -1.22 -7.43
N PHE A 124 13.16 -0.48 -7.25
CA PHE A 124 14.43 -0.80 -7.90
C PHE A 124 15.30 -1.63 -6.94
N LEU A 125 15.64 -2.85 -7.34
CA LEU A 125 16.48 -3.79 -6.59
C LEU A 125 17.87 -3.92 -7.22
N GLN A 126 18.68 -4.88 -6.79
CA GLN A 126 20.02 -5.07 -7.35
C GLN A 126 19.98 -5.56 -8.80
N ASP A 127 19.19 -6.59 -9.08
CA ASP A 127 19.20 -7.29 -10.36
C ASP A 127 17.91 -7.18 -11.16
N GLU A 128 16.88 -6.55 -10.60
CA GLU A 128 15.57 -6.34 -11.21
C GLU A 128 14.90 -5.07 -10.72
N TYR A 129 13.92 -4.56 -11.43
CA TYR A 129 12.91 -3.66 -10.88
C TYR A 129 11.55 -4.32 -10.92
N ARG A 130 10.67 -3.90 -10.02
CA ARG A 130 9.31 -4.42 -9.89
C ARG A 130 8.32 -3.29 -10.01
N LEU A 131 7.18 -3.60 -10.62
CA LEU A 131 6.04 -2.68 -10.75
C LEU A 131 4.82 -3.32 -10.12
N GLY A 132 4.00 -2.51 -9.47
CA GLY A 132 2.73 -2.96 -8.89
C GLY A 132 1.77 -1.79 -8.75
N ASP A 133 0.49 -2.04 -9.00
CA ASP A 133 -0.55 -1.03 -8.88
C ASP A 133 -0.84 -0.76 -7.41
N VAL A 134 -1.01 0.51 -7.04
CA VAL A 134 -1.51 0.91 -5.73
C VAL A 134 -2.97 1.28 -5.87
N VAL A 135 -3.82 0.55 -5.16
CA VAL A 135 -5.28 0.76 -5.17
C VAL A 135 -5.74 1.18 -3.78
N VAL A 136 -6.44 2.29 -3.69
CA VAL A 136 -7.01 2.80 -2.44
C VAL A 136 -8.52 2.93 -2.62
N GLY A 137 -9.27 2.16 -1.83
CA GLY A 137 -10.73 2.11 -1.87
C GLY A 137 -11.40 3.38 -1.33
N ASP A 138 -12.69 3.51 -1.62
CA ASP A 138 -13.48 4.67 -1.23
C ASP A 138 -13.40 4.97 0.26
N ARG A 139 -13.33 6.24 0.63
CA ARG A 139 -13.33 6.76 2.01
C ARG A 139 -12.19 6.22 2.89
N ALA A 140 -11.19 5.57 2.32
CA ALA A 140 -10.01 5.19 3.05
C ALA A 140 -9.22 6.43 3.50
N MET A 141 -8.55 6.32 4.64
CA MET A 141 -7.76 7.39 5.23
C MET A 141 -6.32 6.92 5.47
N LEU A 142 -5.38 7.59 4.83
CA LEU A 142 -3.95 7.46 5.11
C LEU A 142 -3.53 8.64 5.99
N GLY A 143 -2.96 8.33 7.16
CA GLY A 143 -2.37 9.33 8.05
C GLY A 143 -1.15 10.02 7.43
N ALA A 144 -0.57 10.98 8.16
CA ALA A 144 0.66 11.65 7.71
C ALA A 144 1.86 10.68 7.66
N ASN A 145 2.79 10.90 6.72
CA ASN A 145 4.01 10.11 6.56
C ASN A 145 3.77 8.59 6.35
N VAL A 146 2.65 8.22 5.76
CA VAL A 146 2.39 6.82 5.38
C VAL A 146 3.16 6.50 4.12
N THR A 147 3.85 5.35 4.10
CA THR A 147 4.45 4.81 2.88
C THR A 147 3.67 3.59 2.44
N VAL A 148 3.17 3.61 1.19
CA VAL A 148 2.48 2.48 0.57
C VAL A 148 3.39 1.87 -0.49
N LEU A 149 3.66 0.55 -0.38
CA LEU A 149 4.52 -0.18 -1.30
C LEU A 149 3.77 -0.61 -2.57
N PRO A 150 4.50 -0.89 -3.67
CA PRO A 150 3.90 -1.34 -4.93
C PRO A 150 3.08 -2.63 -4.76
N GLY A 151 1.96 -2.71 -5.46
CA GLY A 151 1.07 -3.87 -5.46
C GLY A 151 0.11 -3.95 -4.27
N VAL A 152 0.12 -2.97 -3.37
CA VAL A 152 -0.76 -2.92 -2.19
C VAL A 152 -2.16 -2.44 -2.55
N HIS A 153 -3.17 -3.15 -2.03
CA HIS A 153 -4.57 -2.74 -2.08
C HIS A 153 -5.07 -2.37 -0.67
N ILE A 154 -5.55 -1.15 -0.53
CA ILE A 154 -6.17 -0.64 0.71
C ILE A 154 -7.68 -0.60 0.49
N GLY A 155 -8.43 -1.36 1.30
CA GLY A 155 -9.88 -1.49 1.18
C GLY A 155 -10.65 -0.21 1.52
N ALA A 156 -11.91 -0.16 1.09
CA ALA A 156 -12.79 0.96 1.42
C ALA A 156 -12.95 1.13 2.95
N ASP A 157 -13.08 2.37 3.42
CA ASP A 157 -13.20 2.71 4.83
C ASP A 157 -12.01 2.28 5.71
N ALA A 158 -10.92 1.79 5.13
CA ALA A 158 -9.71 1.44 5.87
C ALA A 158 -9.00 2.69 6.41
N GLN A 159 -8.33 2.53 7.55
CA GLN A 159 -7.57 3.61 8.18
C GLN A 159 -6.14 3.18 8.41
N VAL A 160 -5.20 3.94 7.89
CA VAL A 160 -3.77 3.74 8.09
C VAL A 160 -3.25 4.84 9.02
N ALA A 161 -2.75 4.46 10.18
CA ALA A 161 -2.21 5.41 11.15
C ALA A 161 -0.96 6.14 10.61
N ALA A 162 -0.71 7.33 11.11
CA ALA A 162 0.47 8.11 10.72
C ALA A 162 1.79 7.34 10.96
N ASN A 163 2.80 7.60 10.13
CA ASN A 163 4.13 6.96 10.15
C ASN A 163 4.12 5.43 9.94
N SER A 164 3.12 4.89 9.26
CA SER A 164 3.04 3.46 8.98
C SER A 164 3.66 3.12 7.62
N LEU A 165 4.22 1.91 7.52
CA LEU A 165 4.65 1.28 6.27
C LEU A 165 3.61 0.21 5.87
N VAL A 166 2.85 0.47 4.83
CA VAL A 166 1.88 -0.48 4.29
C VAL A 166 2.59 -1.38 3.28
N ALA A 167 2.94 -2.58 3.73
CA ALA A 167 3.65 -3.59 2.96
C ALA A 167 2.73 -4.73 2.47
N ASP A 168 1.54 -4.83 3.03
CA ASP A 168 0.51 -5.84 2.72
C ASP A 168 -0.85 -5.18 2.53
N ASP A 169 -1.80 -5.94 1.99
CA ASP A 169 -3.15 -5.43 1.77
C ASP A 169 -3.86 -5.10 3.09
N VAL A 170 -4.65 -4.05 3.05
CA VAL A 170 -5.47 -3.63 4.19
C VAL A 170 -6.94 -3.94 3.89
N PRO A 171 -7.57 -4.85 4.64
CA PRO A 171 -8.97 -5.17 4.44
C PRO A 171 -9.90 -3.95 4.64
N PRO A 172 -11.07 -3.93 3.98
CA PRO A 172 -12.04 -2.85 4.15
C PRO A 172 -12.42 -2.64 5.62
N GLY A 173 -12.57 -1.38 6.02
CA GLY A 173 -12.99 -1.00 7.37
C GLY A 173 -11.97 -1.31 8.47
N THR A 174 -10.77 -1.78 8.13
CA THR A 174 -9.71 -2.14 9.09
C THR A 174 -8.84 -0.93 9.42
N THR A 175 -8.41 -0.83 10.67
CA THR A 175 -7.38 0.13 11.09
C THR A 175 -6.05 -0.60 11.23
N VAL A 176 -4.99 -0.06 10.60
CA VAL A 176 -3.62 -0.60 10.66
C VAL A 176 -2.64 0.47 11.13
N ALA A 177 -1.56 0.05 11.81
CA ALA A 177 -0.51 0.93 12.30
C ALA A 177 0.84 0.22 12.38
N GLY A 178 1.94 0.95 12.28
CA GLY A 178 3.30 0.45 12.52
C GLY A 178 4.16 0.24 11.29
N VAL A 179 5.33 -0.37 11.47
CA VAL A 179 6.35 -0.66 10.45
C VAL A 179 6.87 -2.09 10.64
N PRO A 180 6.35 -3.08 9.85
CA PRO A 180 5.23 -2.97 8.91
C PRO A 180 3.91 -2.65 9.62
N ALA A 181 2.92 -2.16 8.85
CA ALA A 181 1.59 -1.86 9.37
C ALA A 181 0.81 -3.15 9.63
N GLU A 182 0.33 -3.31 10.85
CA GLU A 182 -0.47 -4.45 11.28
C GLU A 182 -1.85 -3.98 11.80
N PRO A 183 -2.89 -4.85 11.76
CA PRO A 183 -4.19 -4.51 12.30
C PRO A 183 -4.12 -4.13 13.78
N VAL A 184 -4.75 -3.00 14.13
CA VAL A 184 -4.93 -2.58 15.53
C VAL A 184 -6.39 -2.76 15.93
N ALA A 185 -6.60 -3.32 17.12
CA ALA A 185 -7.94 -3.41 17.68
C ALA A 185 -8.51 -1.99 17.85
N ARG A 186 -9.74 -1.76 17.38
CA ARG A 186 -10.47 -0.58 17.78
C ARG A 186 -10.82 -0.76 19.25
N ASP A 187 -10.23 0.06 20.13
CA ASP A 187 -10.75 0.20 21.49
C ASP A 187 -12.22 0.59 21.37
N GLY A 188 -13.10 -0.32 21.79
CA GLY A 188 -14.53 -0.09 21.83
C GLY A 188 -14.90 0.91 22.95
N SER A 189 -14.39 2.12 22.88
CA SER A 189 -14.95 3.23 23.63
C SER A 189 -16.27 3.62 22.98
N THR A 190 -17.30 2.84 23.27
CA THR A 190 -18.68 3.32 23.20
C THR A 190 -18.74 4.60 24.01
N ASP A 191 -18.89 5.71 23.32
CA ASP A 191 -19.28 6.99 23.88
C ASP A 191 -20.73 6.83 24.39
N GLU A 192 -20.89 6.13 25.52
CA GLU A 192 -22.06 6.25 26.36
C GLU A 192 -21.99 7.63 27.06
N ARG A 193 -22.24 8.66 26.28
CA ARG A 193 -22.73 9.91 26.90
C ARG A 193 -24.10 9.59 27.46
N SER A 194 -24.11 9.25 28.73
CA SER A 194 -25.32 9.29 29.53
C SER A 194 -25.85 10.71 29.47
N ASP A 195 -26.94 10.90 28.73
CA ASP A 195 -27.84 12.05 28.86
C ASP A 195 -28.57 11.97 30.26
N ASP A 196 -27.85 12.23 31.33
CA ASP A 196 -28.41 12.40 32.66
C ASP A 196 -27.83 13.68 33.23
N ASP A 197 -28.32 14.81 32.79
CA ASP A 197 -28.51 15.98 33.68
C ASP A 197 -29.50 16.98 33.02
N ALA A 198 -30.77 16.62 33.08
CA ALA A 198 -31.86 17.56 32.92
C ALA A 198 -32.75 17.47 34.16
N GLY A 199 -32.44 18.27 35.19
CA GLY A 199 -33.32 18.33 36.34
C GLY A 199 -32.73 19.12 37.51
N GLU A 200 -32.77 20.43 37.48
CA GLU A 200 -33.33 21.33 38.52
C GLU A 200 -32.99 22.80 38.24
#